data_8eb2479e9d3cb2aaa9cf60d6947488ef
#
_entry.id   8eb2479e9d3cb2aaa9cf60d6947488ef
#
_cell.length_a   1.000
_cell.length_b   1.000
_cell.length_c   1.000
_cell.angle_alpha   90.00
_cell.angle_beta   90.00
_cell.angle_gamma   90.00
#
_symmetry.space_group_name_H-M   'P 1'
#
loop_
_entity.id
_entity.type
_entity.pdbx_description
1 polymer ?
#
loop_
_entity_poly.entity_id
_entity_poly.type
_entity_poly.pdbx_seq_one_letter_code
_entity_poly.pdbx_strand_id
1 'polypeptide(L)'
;MKQYDAIIIGFGKGGKTIAGKMAKLGKRVAIIEKSAQMYGGTCINEGCIPSKSLITQAEKYNYHDAIINKEDLITKLRNKNYAKLADLQNVDVITATAKFVDDHHVAICTENEEEIIFGDLIFVNTGATPVMPPIKGLATANKVYTSASLMKLEELPKTLAIIGGGYIGLEFASMYTRCLLYTSPSPRDMRRS
;
A
#
# COMPACT_ATOMS: atom_id res chain seq x y z
N MET A 1 1.88 20.31 -25.04
CA MET A 1 1.23 19.90 -23.75
C MET A 1 0.25 18.78 -24.06
N LYS A 2 0.38 17.65 -23.38
CA LYS A 2 -0.56 16.52 -23.53
C LYS A 2 -1.90 16.85 -22.87
N GLN A 3 -2.98 16.38 -23.49
CA GLN A 3 -4.35 16.61 -23.02
C GLN A 3 -5.04 15.26 -22.77
N TYR A 4 -5.81 15.21 -21.67
CA TYR A 4 -6.53 14.03 -21.20
C TYR A 4 -7.97 14.41 -20.82
N ASP A 5 -8.92 13.51 -21.04
CA ASP A 5 -10.27 13.64 -20.48
C ASP A 5 -10.23 13.48 -18.94
N ALA A 6 -9.28 12.69 -18.43
CA ALA A 6 -9.10 12.54 -17.00
C ALA A 6 -7.64 12.33 -16.60
N ILE A 7 -7.23 12.99 -15.51
CA ILE A 7 -5.99 12.73 -14.79
C ILE A 7 -6.33 12.09 -13.45
N ILE A 8 -5.65 11.00 -13.11
CA ILE A 8 -5.86 10.29 -11.85
C ILE A 8 -4.54 10.27 -11.09
N ILE A 9 -4.52 10.86 -9.91
CA ILE A 9 -3.34 10.93 -9.06
C ILE A 9 -3.43 9.81 -8.00
N GLY A 10 -2.64 8.78 -8.17
CA GLY A 10 -2.58 7.57 -7.34
C GLY A 10 -3.18 6.33 -8.00
N PHE A 11 -2.37 5.27 -8.10
CA PHE A 11 -2.72 3.97 -8.72
C PHE A 11 -3.41 3.02 -7.72
N GLY A 12 -4.12 3.54 -6.72
CA GLY A 12 -4.86 2.75 -5.75
C GLY A 12 -6.13 2.11 -6.34
N LYS A 13 -6.90 1.41 -5.51
CA LYS A 13 -8.10 0.69 -5.94
C LYS A 13 -9.14 1.60 -6.61
N GLY A 14 -9.37 2.79 -6.06
CA GLY A 14 -10.28 3.78 -6.65
C GLY A 14 -9.78 4.28 -8.00
N GLY A 15 -8.53 4.76 -8.04
CA GLY A 15 -7.92 5.34 -9.24
C GLY A 15 -7.88 4.36 -10.41
N LYS A 16 -7.36 3.15 -10.22
CA LYS A 16 -7.33 2.14 -11.29
C LYS A 16 -8.72 1.71 -11.77
N THR A 17 -9.73 1.75 -10.89
CA THR A 17 -11.11 1.42 -11.27
C THR A 17 -11.72 2.51 -12.14
N ILE A 18 -11.51 3.79 -11.77
CA ILE A 18 -11.94 4.93 -12.57
C ILE A 18 -11.22 4.94 -13.92
N ALA A 19 -9.89 4.81 -13.92
CA ALA A 19 -9.09 4.74 -15.14
C ALA A 19 -9.61 3.69 -16.12
N GLY A 20 -9.79 2.46 -15.66
CA GLY A 20 -10.30 1.39 -16.51
C GLY A 20 -11.73 1.57 -16.98
N LYS A 21 -12.61 2.25 -16.21
CA LYS A 21 -13.97 2.57 -16.64
C LYS A 21 -13.97 3.68 -17.71
N MET A 22 -13.23 4.77 -17.49
CA MET A 22 -13.13 5.86 -18.43
C MET A 22 -12.50 5.43 -19.75
N ALA A 23 -11.45 4.60 -19.67
CA ALA A 23 -10.82 4.01 -20.85
C ALA A 23 -11.81 3.19 -21.70
N LYS A 24 -12.67 2.38 -21.07
CA LYS A 24 -13.72 1.62 -21.77
C LYS A 24 -14.78 2.51 -22.43
N LEU A 25 -14.94 3.74 -21.96
CA LEU A 25 -15.81 4.76 -22.58
C LEU A 25 -15.08 5.54 -23.69
N GLY A 26 -13.91 5.10 -24.10
CA GLY A 26 -13.12 5.74 -25.16
C GLY A 26 -12.39 7.02 -24.69
N LYS A 27 -12.36 7.30 -23.39
CA LYS A 27 -11.72 8.48 -22.83
C LYS A 27 -10.21 8.31 -22.73
N ARG A 28 -9.48 9.38 -23.01
CA ARG A 28 -8.01 9.42 -22.84
C ARG A 28 -7.68 9.73 -21.38
N VAL A 29 -6.91 8.86 -20.73
CA VAL A 29 -6.66 8.92 -19.29
C VAL A 29 -5.17 8.92 -18.99
N ALA A 30 -4.71 9.82 -18.10
CA ALA A 30 -3.42 9.69 -17.43
C ALA A 30 -3.64 9.18 -16.01
N ILE A 31 -2.91 8.14 -15.59
CA ILE A 31 -2.85 7.70 -14.21
C ILE A 31 -1.42 7.81 -13.70
N ILE A 32 -1.23 8.59 -12.64
CA ILE A 32 0.09 8.96 -12.10
C ILE A 32 0.29 8.23 -10.77
N GLU A 33 1.41 7.55 -10.61
CA GLU A 33 1.82 6.91 -9.36
C GLU A 33 3.28 7.26 -9.06
N LYS A 34 3.55 7.71 -7.84
CA LYS A 34 4.90 8.13 -7.46
C LYS A 34 5.92 7.00 -7.36
N SER A 35 5.47 5.76 -7.22
CA SER A 35 6.34 4.61 -7.04
C SER A 35 5.85 3.38 -7.81
N ALA A 36 6.69 2.82 -8.66
CA ALA A 36 6.42 1.58 -9.36
C ALA A 36 6.13 0.40 -8.38
N GLN A 37 6.62 0.48 -7.15
CA GLN A 37 6.36 -0.50 -6.11
C GLN A 37 4.94 -0.40 -5.51
N MET A 38 4.19 0.66 -5.87
CA MET A 38 2.85 0.90 -5.33
C MET A 38 1.72 0.73 -6.36
N TYR A 39 2.00 0.20 -7.55
CA TYR A 39 0.94 -0.13 -8.50
C TYR A 39 -0.09 -1.09 -7.90
N GLY A 40 -1.35 -0.68 -7.93
CA GLY A 40 -2.46 -1.35 -7.27
C GLY A 40 -2.80 -0.80 -5.89
N GLY A 41 -1.96 0.10 -5.35
CA GLY A 41 -2.16 0.84 -4.11
C GLY A 41 -1.89 0.03 -2.83
N THR A 42 -2.16 0.65 -1.70
CA THR A 42 -1.90 0.14 -0.35
C THR A 42 -2.47 -1.27 -0.11
N CYS A 43 -3.69 -1.54 -0.58
CA CYS A 43 -4.32 -2.85 -0.35
C CYS A 43 -3.49 -4.02 -0.89
N ILE A 44 -2.84 -3.86 -2.05
CA ILE A 44 -2.01 -4.91 -2.66
C ILE A 44 -0.63 -4.94 -2.04
N ASN A 45 -0.01 -3.77 -1.82
CA ASN A 45 1.41 -3.69 -1.52
C ASN A 45 1.72 -3.66 -0.02
N GLU A 46 0.86 -3.04 0.81
CA GLU A 46 1.16 -2.75 2.21
C GLU A 46 -0.04 -2.93 3.17
N GLY A 47 -1.14 -3.54 2.70
CA GLY A 47 -2.37 -3.64 3.48
C GLY A 47 -3.01 -5.02 3.46
N CYS A 48 -4.20 -5.11 2.87
CA CYS A 48 -5.06 -6.30 2.95
C CYS A 48 -4.43 -7.58 2.41
N ILE A 49 -3.75 -7.50 1.27
CA ILE A 49 -3.18 -8.69 0.63
C ILE A 49 -2.00 -9.25 1.42
N PRO A 50 -0.94 -8.46 1.75
CA PRO A 50 0.16 -8.99 2.53
C PRO A 50 -0.26 -9.48 3.92
N SER A 51 -1.13 -8.76 4.64
CA SER A 51 -1.57 -9.21 5.96
C SER A 51 -2.36 -10.51 5.90
N LYS A 52 -3.30 -10.65 4.97
CA LYS A 52 -4.07 -11.90 4.82
C LYS A 52 -3.20 -13.06 4.33
N SER A 53 -2.23 -12.79 3.45
CA SER A 53 -1.26 -13.79 3.02
C SER A 53 -0.48 -14.35 4.21
N LEU A 54 0.06 -13.49 5.07
CA LEU A 54 0.80 -13.92 6.27
C LEU A 54 -0.10 -14.66 7.27
N ILE A 55 -1.32 -14.18 7.54
CA ILE A 55 -2.27 -14.84 8.44
C ILE A 55 -2.58 -16.26 7.97
N THR A 56 -2.88 -16.43 6.68
CA THR A 56 -3.25 -17.75 6.14
C THR A 56 -2.08 -18.72 6.03
N GLN A 57 -0.86 -18.22 6.00
CA GLN A 57 0.36 -19.01 5.91
C GLN A 57 0.98 -19.34 7.26
N ALA A 58 0.64 -18.57 8.31
CA ALA A 58 1.22 -18.71 9.65
C ALA A 58 1.10 -20.12 10.25
N GLU A 59 0.09 -20.90 9.85
CA GLU A 59 -0.12 -22.28 10.32
C GLU A 59 0.54 -23.34 9.43
N LYS A 60 0.96 -22.97 8.21
CA LYS A 60 1.41 -23.92 7.18
C LYS A 60 2.88 -23.87 6.89
N TYR A 61 3.49 -22.71 7.09
CA TYR A 61 4.87 -22.41 6.70
C TYR A 61 5.61 -21.79 7.85
N ASN A 62 6.94 -21.94 7.87
CA ASN A 62 7.77 -21.12 8.74
C ASN A 62 7.71 -19.65 8.27
N TYR A 63 8.15 -18.74 9.13
CA TYR A 63 8.03 -17.30 8.88
C TYR A 63 8.77 -16.85 7.61
N HIS A 64 9.97 -17.38 7.39
CA HIS A 64 10.81 -17.03 6.22
C HIS A 64 10.10 -17.40 4.91
N ASP A 65 9.59 -18.62 4.79
CA ASP A 65 8.86 -19.07 3.60
C ASP A 65 7.56 -18.28 3.40
N ALA A 66 6.87 -17.94 4.49
CA ALA A 66 5.66 -17.11 4.43
C ALA A 66 5.95 -15.70 3.90
N ILE A 67 7.10 -15.11 4.27
CA ILE A 67 7.55 -13.81 3.74
C ILE A 67 7.85 -13.91 2.24
N ILE A 68 8.57 -14.92 1.79
CA ILE A 68 8.88 -15.14 0.37
C ILE A 68 7.59 -15.29 -0.44
N ASN A 69 6.71 -16.18 -0.03
CA ASN A 69 5.42 -16.42 -0.70
C ASN A 69 4.55 -15.15 -0.77
N LYS A 70 4.57 -14.33 0.28
CA LYS A 70 3.89 -13.04 0.33
C LYS A 70 4.46 -12.08 -0.72
N GLU A 71 5.79 -11.93 -0.80
CA GLU A 71 6.44 -11.03 -1.77
C GLU A 71 6.17 -11.46 -3.22
N ASP A 72 6.21 -12.76 -3.50
CA ASP A 72 5.86 -13.33 -4.80
C ASP A 72 4.41 -13.02 -5.19
N LEU A 73 3.48 -13.19 -4.26
CA LEU A 73 2.07 -12.87 -4.48
C LEU A 73 1.87 -11.37 -4.78
N ILE A 74 2.49 -10.50 -3.97
CA ILE A 74 2.41 -9.04 -4.16
C ILE A 74 2.96 -8.66 -5.52
N THR A 75 4.13 -9.18 -5.90
CA THR A 75 4.78 -8.88 -7.16
C THR A 75 3.92 -9.31 -8.36
N LYS A 76 3.36 -10.52 -8.33
CA LYS A 76 2.42 -11.00 -9.36
C LYS A 76 1.19 -10.10 -9.48
N LEU A 77 0.60 -9.71 -8.35
CA LEU A 77 -0.59 -8.86 -8.35
C LEU A 77 -0.28 -7.42 -8.80
N ARG A 78 0.85 -6.87 -8.41
CA ARG A 78 1.34 -5.55 -8.83
C ARG A 78 1.50 -5.50 -10.36
N ASN A 79 2.23 -6.44 -10.91
CA ASN A 79 2.47 -6.54 -12.35
C ASN A 79 1.16 -6.74 -13.13
N LYS A 80 0.25 -7.60 -12.66
CA LYS A 80 -1.07 -7.80 -13.27
C LYS A 80 -1.92 -6.52 -13.24
N ASN A 81 -1.87 -5.73 -12.16
CA ASN A 81 -2.61 -4.47 -12.08
C ASN A 81 -2.03 -3.40 -12.99
N TYR A 82 -0.70 -3.34 -13.11
CA TYR A 82 -0.02 -2.45 -14.06
C TYR A 82 -0.40 -2.78 -15.50
N ALA A 83 -0.17 -4.00 -15.94
CA ALA A 83 -0.44 -4.46 -17.31
C ALA A 83 -1.90 -4.21 -17.71
N LYS A 84 -2.85 -4.45 -16.81
CA LYS A 84 -4.28 -4.25 -17.07
C LYS A 84 -4.64 -2.83 -17.51
N LEU A 85 -3.87 -1.82 -17.14
CA LEU A 85 -4.06 -0.45 -17.58
C LEU A 85 -3.07 -0.04 -18.65
N ALA A 86 -1.82 -0.42 -18.51
CA ALA A 86 -0.76 -0.09 -19.46
C ALA A 86 -1.00 -0.68 -20.86
N ASP A 87 -1.71 -1.81 -20.95
CA ASP A 87 -2.07 -2.45 -22.24
C ASP A 87 -3.24 -1.74 -22.97
N LEU A 88 -3.88 -0.74 -22.33
CA LEU A 88 -4.96 0.04 -22.97
C LEU A 88 -4.37 1.22 -23.75
N GLN A 89 -4.71 1.32 -25.03
CA GLN A 89 -4.16 2.34 -25.95
C GLN A 89 -4.47 3.79 -25.55
N ASN A 90 -5.53 4.00 -24.77
CA ASN A 90 -6.00 5.31 -24.32
C ASN A 90 -5.71 5.59 -22.85
N VAL A 91 -4.80 4.82 -22.23
CA VAL A 91 -4.35 5.03 -20.86
C VAL A 91 -2.83 5.21 -20.83
N ASP A 92 -2.39 6.34 -20.33
CA ASP A 92 -0.98 6.58 -20.03
C ASP A 92 -0.72 6.33 -18.54
N VAL A 93 0.06 5.30 -18.21
CA VAL A 93 0.52 5.03 -16.84
C VAL A 93 1.85 5.73 -16.64
N ILE A 94 1.89 6.68 -15.74
CA ILE A 94 3.04 7.57 -15.52
C ILE A 94 3.61 7.35 -14.11
N THR A 95 4.88 7.00 -14.02
CA THR A 95 5.59 6.89 -12.73
C THR A 95 6.26 8.23 -12.42
N ALA A 96 5.61 9.04 -11.61
CA ALA A 96 6.10 10.38 -11.26
C ALA A 96 5.34 10.93 -10.04
N THR A 97 5.86 11.99 -9.46
CA THR A 97 5.13 12.80 -8.50
C THR A 97 4.27 13.82 -9.24
N ALA A 98 3.03 14.01 -8.78
CA ALA A 98 2.09 14.96 -9.34
C ALA A 98 1.92 16.16 -8.41
N LYS A 99 1.85 17.36 -9.00
CA LYS A 99 1.61 18.62 -8.30
C LYS A 99 0.59 19.43 -9.08
N PHE A 100 -0.43 19.96 -8.40
CA PHE A 100 -1.36 20.89 -9.01
C PHE A 100 -0.66 22.20 -9.42
N VAL A 101 -0.94 22.65 -10.63
CA VAL A 101 -0.57 23.98 -11.13
C VAL A 101 -1.79 24.88 -11.01
N ASP A 102 -2.94 24.39 -11.45
CA ASP A 102 -4.27 25.01 -11.31
C ASP A 102 -5.35 23.91 -11.35
N ASP A 103 -6.62 24.30 -11.54
CA ASP A 103 -7.80 23.40 -11.51
C ASP A 103 -7.79 22.34 -12.60
N HIS A 104 -7.03 22.54 -13.69
CA HIS A 104 -6.99 21.65 -14.84
C HIS A 104 -5.56 21.22 -15.22
N HIS A 105 -4.53 21.83 -14.66
CA HIS A 105 -3.15 21.53 -14.99
C HIS A 105 -2.42 20.85 -13.84
N VAL A 106 -1.73 19.75 -14.19
CA VAL A 106 -0.89 18.98 -13.26
C VAL A 106 0.52 18.92 -13.80
N ALA A 107 1.48 19.35 -12.98
CA ALA A 107 2.89 19.12 -13.23
C ALA A 107 3.25 17.68 -12.83
N ILE A 108 3.88 16.98 -13.75
CA ILE A 108 4.46 15.64 -13.54
C ILE A 108 5.95 15.83 -13.31
N CYS A 109 6.40 15.53 -12.11
CA CYS A 109 7.80 15.72 -11.72
C CYS A 109 8.48 14.35 -11.62
N THR A 110 9.44 14.10 -12.49
CA THR A 110 10.43 13.02 -12.42
C THR A 110 11.73 13.55 -11.79
N GLU A 111 12.74 12.71 -11.64
CA GLU A 111 14.05 13.15 -11.10
C GLU A 111 14.74 14.18 -12.00
N ASN A 112 14.48 14.15 -13.32
CA ASN A 112 15.21 14.92 -14.32
C ASN A 112 14.36 15.94 -15.09
N GLU A 113 13.03 15.80 -15.05
CA GLU A 113 12.14 16.60 -15.89
C GLU A 113 10.83 16.94 -15.18
N GLU A 114 10.28 18.10 -15.54
CA GLU A 114 8.93 18.52 -15.19
C GLU A 114 8.14 18.76 -16.47
N GLU A 115 7.01 18.04 -16.62
CA GLU A 115 6.07 18.22 -17.74
C GLU A 115 4.70 18.64 -17.18
N ILE A 116 4.06 19.66 -17.78
CA ILE A 116 2.70 20.04 -17.44
C ILE A 116 1.73 19.36 -18.41
N ILE A 117 0.71 18.71 -17.85
CA ILE A 117 -0.38 18.08 -18.60
C ILE A 117 -1.72 18.72 -18.22
N PHE A 118 -2.66 18.68 -19.16
CA PHE A 118 -4.03 19.18 -18.99
C PHE A 118 -5.02 18.02 -18.82
N GLY A 119 -6.00 18.17 -17.94
CA GLY A 119 -7.12 17.25 -17.77
C GLY A 119 -8.46 17.95 -17.55
N ASP A 120 -9.50 17.52 -18.27
CA ASP A 120 -10.86 18.02 -18.03
C ASP A 120 -11.35 17.69 -16.61
N LEU A 121 -10.99 16.49 -16.12
CA LEU A 121 -11.32 16.00 -14.78
C LEU A 121 -10.04 15.55 -14.08
N ILE A 122 -9.88 15.91 -12.80
CA ILE A 122 -8.77 15.45 -11.98
C ILE A 122 -9.30 14.68 -10.77
N PHE A 123 -8.85 13.43 -10.61
CA PHE A 123 -9.22 12.57 -9.49
C PHE A 123 -8.04 12.40 -8.53
N VAL A 124 -8.21 12.84 -7.30
CA VAL A 124 -7.22 12.66 -6.24
C VAL A 124 -7.48 11.34 -5.50
N ASN A 125 -6.57 10.38 -5.65
CA ASN A 125 -6.66 9.05 -5.07
C ASN A 125 -5.33 8.65 -4.41
N THR A 126 -4.71 9.61 -3.71
CA THR A 126 -3.37 9.48 -3.12
C THR A 126 -3.31 8.57 -1.90
N GLY A 127 -4.47 8.14 -1.38
CA GLY A 127 -4.56 7.22 -0.25
C GLY A 127 -4.28 7.87 1.11
N ALA A 128 -3.76 7.07 2.05
CA ALA A 128 -3.43 7.49 3.39
C ALA A 128 -2.11 6.85 3.84
N THR A 129 -1.42 7.52 4.74
CA THR A 129 -0.21 7.02 5.39
C THR A 129 -0.46 6.84 6.89
N PRO A 130 0.21 5.88 7.56
CA PRO A 130 0.13 5.74 9.00
C PRO A 130 0.58 7.02 9.72
N VAL A 131 -0.22 7.47 10.68
CA VAL A 131 0.14 8.59 11.55
C VAL A 131 0.89 8.05 12.75
N MET A 132 2.07 8.60 13.04
CA MET A 132 2.80 8.30 14.27
C MET A 132 2.21 9.11 15.42
N PRO A 133 1.69 8.45 16.47
CA PRO A 133 1.10 9.18 17.59
C PRO A 133 2.17 9.96 18.35
N PRO A 134 1.82 11.12 18.97
CA PRO A 134 2.76 11.98 19.71
C PRO A 134 3.08 11.41 21.09
N ILE A 135 3.57 10.18 21.16
CA ILE A 135 3.99 9.51 22.39
C ILE A 135 5.44 9.88 22.68
N LYS A 136 5.71 10.34 23.89
CA LYS A 136 7.05 10.70 24.33
C LYS A 136 8.03 9.53 24.14
N GLY A 137 9.12 9.77 23.41
CA GLY A 137 10.15 8.79 23.12
C GLY A 137 9.88 7.89 21.90
N LEU A 138 8.69 7.88 21.32
CA LEU A 138 8.36 7.01 20.19
C LEU A 138 9.20 7.35 18.94
N ALA A 139 9.39 8.62 18.66
CA ALA A 139 10.14 9.07 17.49
C ALA A 139 11.66 8.77 17.57
N THR A 140 12.18 8.55 18.78
CA THR A 140 13.60 8.24 19.02
C THR A 140 13.85 6.79 19.43
N ALA A 141 12.80 6.01 19.62
CA ALA A 141 12.90 4.61 19.99
C ALA A 141 13.36 3.77 18.80
N ASN A 142 14.21 2.79 19.08
CA ASN A 142 14.66 1.81 18.10
C ASN A 142 13.56 0.74 17.87
N LYS A 143 13.54 0.18 16.65
CA LYS A 143 12.64 -0.93 16.27
C LYS A 143 11.15 -0.57 16.39
N VAL A 144 10.81 0.65 16.02
CA VAL A 144 9.43 1.10 15.86
C VAL A 144 9.00 0.85 14.41
N TYR A 145 7.88 0.16 14.25
CA TYR A 145 7.37 -0.23 12.94
C TYR A 145 5.93 0.22 12.78
N THR A 146 5.56 0.60 11.56
CA THR A 146 4.18 0.71 11.12
C THR A 146 3.68 -0.65 10.66
N SER A 147 2.38 -0.80 10.43
CA SER A 147 1.82 -2.04 9.84
C SER A 147 2.52 -2.43 8.53
N ALA A 148 2.82 -1.45 7.68
CA ALA A 148 3.52 -1.68 6.41
C ALA A 148 4.97 -2.16 6.61
N SER A 149 5.74 -1.47 7.46
CA SER A 149 7.15 -1.81 7.68
C SER A 149 7.34 -3.09 8.49
N LEU A 150 6.41 -3.41 9.40
CA LEU A 150 6.47 -4.66 10.17
C LEU A 150 6.33 -5.90 9.26
N MET A 151 5.48 -5.84 8.23
CA MET A 151 5.33 -6.95 7.27
C MET A 151 6.52 -7.15 6.34
N LYS A 152 7.51 -6.25 6.36
CA LYS A 152 8.74 -6.34 5.58
C LYS A 152 9.92 -6.93 6.37
N LEU A 153 9.72 -7.23 7.66
CA LEU A 153 10.77 -7.86 8.46
C LEU A 153 11.06 -9.27 7.94
N GLU A 154 12.33 -9.54 7.73
CA GLU A 154 12.81 -10.86 7.28
C GLU A 154 12.89 -11.85 8.45
N GLU A 155 13.15 -11.34 9.65
CA GLU A 155 13.24 -12.13 10.86
C GLU A 155 12.03 -11.91 11.78
N LEU A 156 11.55 -13.00 12.36
CA LEU A 156 10.46 -12.96 13.34
C LEU A 156 10.95 -12.32 14.65
N PRO A 157 10.33 -11.24 15.13
CA PRO A 157 10.71 -10.65 16.41
C PRO A 157 10.37 -11.57 17.57
N LYS A 158 11.28 -11.69 18.54
CA LYS A 158 11.08 -12.52 19.76
C LYS A 158 9.95 -12.00 20.65
N THR A 159 9.73 -10.70 20.64
CA THR A 159 8.68 -10.01 21.40
C THR A 159 8.14 -8.86 20.55
N LEU A 160 6.84 -8.63 20.62
CA LEU A 160 6.16 -7.57 19.91
C LEU A 160 5.20 -6.84 20.85
N ALA A 161 5.35 -5.53 20.98
CA ALA A 161 4.38 -4.65 21.63
C ALA A 161 3.57 -3.93 20.56
N ILE A 162 2.24 -3.97 20.65
CA ILE A 162 1.33 -3.32 19.71
C ILE A 162 0.69 -2.12 20.39
N ILE A 163 0.89 -0.94 19.82
CA ILE A 163 0.28 0.30 20.30
C ILE A 163 -1.00 0.53 19.50
N GLY A 164 -2.14 0.34 20.14
CA GLY A 164 -3.47 0.48 19.58
C GLY A 164 -4.20 -0.85 19.37
N GLY A 165 -5.45 -0.91 19.89
CA GLY A 165 -6.33 -2.08 19.84
C GLY A 165 -7.35 -2.04 18.69
N GLY A 166 -7.06 -1.30 17.60
CA GLY A 166 -7.90 -1.30 16.40
C GLY A 166 -7.77 -2.60 15.61
N TYR A 167 -8.59 -2.77 14.56
CA TYR A 167 -8.66 -4.01 13.77
C TYR A 167 -7.30 -4.45 13.21
N ILE A 168 -6.45 -3.51 12.77
CA ILE A 168 -5.09 -3.81 12.29
C ILE A 168 -4.24 -4.38 13.43
N GLY A 169 -4.28 -3.77 14.61
CA GLY A 169 -3.54 -4.25 15.78
C GLY A 169 -3.95 -5.65 16.20
N LEU A 170 -5.26 -5.96 16.18
CA LEU A 170 -5.78 -7.29 16.48
C LEU A 170 -5.37 -8.34 15.43
N GLU A 171 -5.39 -7.99 14.15
CA GLU A 171 -4.91 -8.88 13.09
C GLU A 171 -3.42 -9.21 13.27
N PHE A 172 -2.59 -8.21 13.56
CA PHE A 172 -1.17 -8.42 13.81
C PHE A 172 -0.92 -9.22 15.09
N ALA A 173 -1.65 -8.94 16.17
CA ALA A 173 -1.57 -9.74 17.38
C ALA A 173 -1.88 -11.21 17.09
N SER A 174 -2.97 -11.50 16.40
CA SER A 174 -3.35 -12.87 16.01
C SER A 174 -2.30 -13.54 15.13
N MET A 175 -1.81 -12.82 14.12
CA MET A 175 -0.79 -13.35 13.19
C MET A 175 0.50 -13.71 13.91
N TYR A 176 1.06 -12.78 14.67
CA TYR A 176 2.34 -12.99 15.35
C TYR A 176 2.24 -13.98 16.50
N THR A 177 1.10 -14.06 17.20
CA THR A 177 0.86 -15.11 18.20
C THR A 177 0.91 -16.50 17.58
N ARG A 178 0.30 -16.71 16.42
CA ARG A 178 0.33 -18.00 15.72
C ARG A 178 1.71 -18.36 15.21
N CYS A 179 2.48 -17.38 14.75
CA CYS A 179 3.86 -17.57 14.30
C CYS A 179 4.86 -17.74 15.44
N LEU A 180 4.61 -17.10 16.60
CA LEU A 180 5.58 -16.98 17.70
C LEU A 180 5.42 -18.02 18.81
N LEU A 181 4.36 -18.82 18.80
CA LEU A 181 4.14 -20.00 19.66
C LEU A 181 4.00 -19.78 21.16
N TYR A 182 4.33 -18.64 21.75
CA TYR A 182 4.21 -18.41 23.19
C TYR A 182 3.60 -17.04 23.49
N THR A 183 2.32 -17.02 23.86
CA THR A 183 1.73 -15.90 24.56
C THR A 183 2.02 -16.06 26.06
N SER A 184 2.75 -15.11 26.64
CA SER A 184 2.67 -14.92 28.08
C SER A 184 1.22 -14.48 28.42
N PRO A 185 0.52 -15.15 29.33
CA PRO A 185 -0.81 -14.72 29.72
C PRO A 185 -0.76 -13.27 30.21
N SER A 186 -1.73 -12.45 29.78
CA SER A 186 -1.85 -11.09 30.25
C SER A 186 -2.01 -11.09 31.78
N PRO A 187 -1.48 -10.09 32.51
CA PRO A 187 -1.74 -9.96 33.95
C PRO A 187 -3.22 -9.94 34.31
N ARG A 188 -4.13 -9.64 33.36
CA ARG A 188 -5.58 -9.74 33.52
C ARG A 188 -6.08 -11.17 33.47
N ASP A 189 -5.44 -12.04 32.71
CA ASP A 189 -5.83 -13.46 32.57
C ASP A 189 -5.43 -14.25 33.80
N MET A 190 -4.30 -13.85 34.43
CA MET A 190 -3.82 -14.48 35.69
C MET A 190 -4.68 -14.16 36.92
N ARG A 191 -5.60 -13.18 36.85
CA ARG A 191 -6.54 -12.84 37.94
C ARG A 191 -7.86 -13.60 37.89
N ARG A 192 -8.06 -14.49 36.95
CA ARG A 192 -9.29 -15.30 36.77
C ARG A 192 -9.14 -16.79 37.10
N SER A 193 -8.00 -17.20 37.60
CA SER A 193 -7.77 -18.56 38.14
C SER A 193 -7.82 -18.59 39.67
#